data_52e8d92eaeb673717d0232a42567e27d
#
_entry.id   52e8d92eaeb673717d0232a42567e27d
#
_cell.length_a   1.000
_cell.length_b   1.000
_cell.length_c   1.000
_cell.angle_alpha   90.00
_cell.angle_beta   90.00
_cell.angle_gamma   90.00
#
_symmetry.space_group_name_H-M   'P 1'
#
loop_
_entity.id
_entity.type
_entity.pdbx_description
1 polymer ?
#
loop_
_entity_poly.entity_id
_entity_poly.type
_entity_poly.pdbx_seq_one_letter_code
_entity_poly.pdbx_strand_id
1 'polypeptide(L)'
;MIVLYTILGIGTNLFLCKVAMDIVAKHIPADKNGVRIAELDETKFRRELWSHQPLTDFWRVGRGIAKKLEQNGMFTMGDVALCSERNEDLLYKLFGKNAELLIDHAWGWEPTTIEAIKAYRPSSNSLSSGQVLHCPYETDKAKLVVREMTDLLVLDLVDKGLVTDQMVLTIGYDIE
;
A
#
# COMPACT_ATOMS: atom_id res chain seq x y z
N MET A 1 -7.51 -27.46 14.50
CA MET A 1 -6.16 -26.90 14.79
C MET A 1 -6.01 -25.64 13.93
N ILE A 2 -5.96 -24.48 14.55
CA ILE A 2 -5.72 -23.22 13.83
C ILE A 2 -4.21 -23.03 13.76
N VAL A 3 -3.63 -23.03 12.56
CA VAL A 3 -2.20 -22.77 12.35
C VAL A 3 -2.07 -21.28 12.04
N LEU A 4 -1.48 -20.52 12.96
CA LEU A 4 -1.12 -19.13 12.74
C LEU A 4 0.29 -19.09 12.15
N TYR A 5 0.42 -18.55 10.93
CA TYR A 5 1.73 -18.29 10.33
C TYR A 5 2.13 -16.85 10.63
N THR A 6 3.31 -16.67 11.19
CA THR A 6 3.91 -15.34 11.36
C THR A 6 4.89 -15.07 10.22
N ILE A 7 4.74 -13.90 9.60
CA ILE A 7 5.60 -13.45 8.49
C ILE A 7 6.26 -12.14 8.91
N LEU A 8 7.59 -12.09 8.84
CA LEU A 8 8.40 -10.94 9.25
C LEU A 8 9.30 -10.49 8.08
N GLY A 9 9.32 -9.19 7.84
CA GLY A 9 10.28 -8.54 6.95
C GLY A 9 11.21 -7.64 7.76
N ILE A 10 12.50 -7.81 7.59
CA ILE A 10 13.56 -6.97 8.17
C ILE A 10 14.20 -6.19 7.03
N GLY A 11 14.42 -4.90 7.22
CA GLY A 11 15.05 -4.05 6.21
C GLY A 11 15.72 -2.82 6.82
N THR A 12 16.61 -2.20 6.07
CA THR A 12 17.30 -0.97 6.46
C THR A 12 16.40 0.26 6.42
N ASN A 13 15.23 0.16 5.75
CA ASN A 13 14.19 1.18 5.72
C ASN A 13 12.79 0.55 5.61
N LEU A 14 11.73 1.37 5.70
CA LEU A 14 10.34 0.88 5.72
C LEU A 14 9.92 0.19 4.42
N PHE A 15 10.39 0.68 3.27
CA PHE A 15 10.11 0.05 1.98
C PHE A 15 10.71 -1.35 1.91
N LEU A 16 11.98 -1.51 2.29
CA LEU A 16 12.67 -2.81 2.27
C LEU A 16 12.09 -3.78 3.30
N CYS A 17 11.66 -3.32 4.48
CA CYS A 17 10.90 -4.15 5.43
C CYS A 17 9.64 -4.72 4.78
N LYS A 18 8.88 -3.86 4.09
CA LYS A 18 7.62 -4.25 3.45
C LYS A 18 7.85 -5.21 2.29
N VAL A 19 8.84 -4.94 1.43
CA VAL A 19 9.21 -5.79 0.29
C VAL A 19 9.75 -7.14 0.76
N ALA A 20 10.62 -7.17 1.78
CA ALA A 20 11.10 -8.40 2.39
C ALA A 20 9.95 -9.28 2.88
N MET A 21 8.95 -8.68 3.51
CA MET A 21 7.77 -9.40 3.99
C MET A 21 6.90 -9.92 2.85
N ASP A 22 6.56 -9.06 1.88
CA ASP A 22 5.55 -9.37 0.87
C ASP A 22 6.08 -10.23 -0.28
N ILE A 23 7.30 -10.00 -0.74
CA ILE A 23 7.87 -10.69 -1.90
C ILE A 23 8.73 -11.89 -1.48
N VAL A 24 9.51 -11.77 -0.40
CA VAL A 24 10.45 -12.83 -0.02
C VAL A 24 9.87 -13.74 1.06
N ALA A 25 9.52 -13.21 2.23
CA ALA A 25 9.13 -14.03 3.38
C ALA A 25 7.87 -14.87 3.13
N LYS A 26 6.91 -14.36 2.36
CA LYS A 26 5.69 -15.12 2.01
C LYS A 26 5.97 -16.39 1.18
N HIS A 27 7.08 -16.43 0.45
CA HIS A 27 7.40 -17.49 -0.51
C HIS A 27 8.48 -18.45 -0.03
N ILE A 28 9.07 -18.23 1.16
CA ILE A 28 10.01 -19.17 1.77
C ILE A 28 9.31 -20.13 2.73
N PRO A 29 9.86 -21.33 2.99
CA PRO A 29 9.32 -22.24 3.99
C PRO A 29 9.39 -21.61 5.39
N ALA A 30 8.41 -21.94 6.23
CA ALA A 30 8.43 -21.56 7.63
C ALA A 30 9.51 -22.34 8.40
N ASP A 31 10.07 -21.74 9.44
CA ASP A 31 10.94 -22.42 10.38
C ASP A 31 10.16 -23.44 11.26
N LYS A 32 10.88 -24.11 12.17
CA LYS A 32 10.30 -25.08 13.12
C LYS A 32 9.19 -24.51 14.03
N ASN A 33 9.10 -23.18 14.16
CA ASN A 33 8.12 -22.48 14.98
C ASN A 33 6.95 -21.93 14.12
N GLY A 34 6.94 -22.20 12.81
CA GLY A 34 5.93 -21.66 11.89
C GLY A 34 6.19 -20.21 11.46
N VAL A 35 7.40 -19.69 11.64
CA VAL A 35 7.77 -18.31 11.33
C VAL A 35 8.51 -18.24 10.00
N ARG A 36 8.21 -17.25 9.20
CA ARG A 36 8.91 -16.94 7.94
C ARG A 36 9.55 -15.57 8.08
N ILE A 37 10.86 -15.50 7.95
CA ILE A 37 11.64 -14.28 8.13
C ILE A 37 12.48 -14.04 6.88
N ALA A 38 12.40 -12.83 6.32
CA ALA A 38 13.29 -12.38 5.26
C ALA A 38 13.92 -11.04 5.63
N GLU A 39 15.15 -10.84 5.15
CA GLU A 39 15.93 -9.63 5.39
C GLU A 39 16.44 -9.07 4.07
N LEU A 40 16.28 -7.75 3.88
CA LEU A 40 16.77 -7.01 2.73
C LEU A 40 17.49 -5.74 3.17
N ASP A 41 18.64 -5.50 2.58
CA ASP A 41 19.29 -4.21 2.44
C ASP A 41 19.22 -3.74 0.98
N GLU A 42 19.66 -2.53 0.68
CA GLU A 42 19.62 -1.93 -0.66
C GLU A 42 20.42 -2.74 -1.69
N THR A 43 21.55 -3.30 -1.27
CA THR A 43 22.41 -4.11 -2.14
C THR A 43 21.76 -5.44 -2.48
N LYS A 44 21.21 -6.13 -1.47
CA LYS A 44 20.52 -7.39 -1.64
C LYS A 44 19.24 -7.22 -2.46
N PHE A 45 18.47 -6.13 -2.20
CA PHE A 45 17.30 -5.77 -2.98
C PHE A 45 17.64 -5.64 -4.47
N ARG A 46 18.68 -4.86 -4.82
CA ARG A 46 19.10 -4.69 -6.21
C ARG A 46 19.58 -5.98 -6.85
N ARG A 47 20.32 -6.80 -6.11
CA ARG A 47 20.85 -8.07 -6.64
C ARG A 47 19.75 -9.10 -6.88
N GLU A 48 18.74 -9.18 -6.01
CA GLU A 48 17.78 -10.29 -5.97
C GLU A 48 16.41 -9.92 -6.55
N LEU A 49 16.00 -8.65 -6.45
CA LEU A 49 14.65 -8.22 -6.78
C LEU A 49 14.53 -7.18 -7.90
N TRP A 50 15.64 -6.66 -8.41
CA TRP A 50 15.57 -5.72 -9.53
C TRP A 50 14.93 -6.31 -10.78
N SER A 51 15.06 -7.62 -11.00
CA SER A 51 14.43 -8.35 -12.11
C SER A 51 13.10 -9.00 -11.75
N HIS A 52 12.61 -8.82 -10.54
CA HIS A 52 11.35 -9.42 -10.09
C HIS A 52 10.15 -8.87 -10.86
N GLN A 53 9.23 -9.76 -11.20
CA GLN A 53 7.94 -9.48 -11.84
C GLN A 53 6.83 -10.28 -11.15
N PRO A 54 5.60 -9.75 -11.11
CA PRO A 54 5.15 -8.50 -11.73
C PRO A 54 5.49 -7.28 -10.87
N LEU A 55 5.53 -6.10 -11.49
CA LEU A 55 5.73 -4.81 -10.78
C LEU A 55 4.70 -4.54 -9.68
N THR A 56 3.49 -5.09 -9.82
CA THR A 56 2.40 -4.93 -8.84
C THR A 56 2.65 -5.61 -7.50
N ASP A 57 3.65 -6.45 -7.37
CA ASP A 57 4.05 -7.05 -6.10
C ASP A 57 4.76 -6.06 -5.19
N PHE A 58 5.35 -5.01 -5.79
CA PHE A 58 6.02 -3.97 -5.03
C PHE A 58 5.02 -3.00 -4.40
N TRP A 59 5.27 -2.68 -3.15
CA TRP A 59 4.46 -1.72 -2.41
C TRP A 59 4.37 -0.38 -3.16
N ARG A 60 3.17 0.18 -3.24
CA ARG A 60 2.81 1.42 -3.95
C ARG A 60 2.85 1.34 -5.48
N VAL A 61 3.13 0.21 -6.07
CA VAL A 61 3.00 0.01 -7.52
C VAL A 61 1.67 -0.68 -7.83
N GLY A 62 0.63 0.11 -8.03
CA GLY A 62 -0.68 -0.40 -8.43
C GLY A 62 -0.76 -0.68 -9.95
N ARG A 63 -1.86 -1.33 -10.38
CA ARG A 63 -2.09 -1.70 -11.80
C ARG A 63 -1.94 -0.51 -12.76
N GLY A 64 -2.39 0.69 -12.37
CA GLY A 64 -2.28 1.89 -13.21
C GLY A 64 -0.84 2.34 -13.43
N ILE A 65 0.02 2.25 -12.40
CA ILE A 65 1.44 2.57 -12.49
C ILE A 65 2.14 1.51 -13.33
N ALA A 66 1.95 0.22 -13.01
CA ALA A 66 2.55 -0.88 -13.74
C ALA A 66 2.21 -0.79 -15.24
N LYS A 67 0.95 -0.61 -15.61
CA LYS A 67 0.52 -0.46 -17.01
C LYS A 67 1.24 0.69 -17.73
N LYS A 68 1.40 1.86 -17.07
CA LYS A 68 2.11 2.99 -17.68
C LYS A 68 3.60 2.70 -17.87
N LEU A 69 4.24 2.02 -16.90
CA LEU A 69 5.63 1.60 -17.00
C LEU A 69 5.83 0.60 -18.15
N GLU A 70 5.02 -0.44 -18.21
CA GLU A 70 5.05 -1.47 -19.27
C GLU A 70 4.87 -0.86 -20.67
N GLN A 71 3.96 0.12 -20.83
CA GLN A 71 3.75 0.83 -22.10
C GLN A 71 4.98 1.65 -22.54
N ASN A 72 5.90 1.93 -21.61
CA ASN A 72 7.15 2.64 -21.87
C ASN A 72 8.38 1.71 -21.78
N GLY A 73 8.16 0.39 -21.84
CA GLY A 73 9.24 -0.60 -21.89
C GLY A 73 9.92 -0.89 -20.54
N MET A 74 9.29 -0.51 -19.43
CA MET A 74 9.79 -0.78 -18.08
C MET A 74 8.93 -1.86 -17.42
N PHE A 75 9.50 -3.02 -17.18
CA PHE A 75 8.81 -4.22 -16.67
C PHE A 75 9.27 -4.60 -15.26
N THR A 76 10.35 -3.99 -14.78
CA THR A 76 10.99 -4.31 -13.50
C THR A 76 11.40 -3.04 -12.76
N MET A 77 11.65 -3.15 -11.44
CA MET A 77 12.20 -2.03 -10.67
C MET A 77 13.61 -1.64 -11.15
N GLY A 78 14.38 -2.60 -11.64
CA GLY A 78 15.67 -2.32 -12.28
C GLY A 78 15.53 -1.45 -13.54
N ASP A 79 14.51 -1.68 -14.36
CA ASP A 79 14.24 -0.83 -15.54
C ASP A 79 13.90 0.60 -15.13
N VAL A 80 13.10 0.77 -14.07
CA VAL A 80 12.76 2.10 -13.53
C VAL A 80 14.00 2.80 -13.00
N ALA A 81 14.84 2.11 -12.23
CA ALA A 81 16.08 2.66 -11.72
C ALA A 81 17.03 3.10 -12.86
N LEU A 82 17.21 2.27 -13.88
CA LEU A 82 18.03 2.62 -15.04
C LEU A 82 17.43 3.75 -15.88
N CYS A 83 16.09 3.83 -15.95
CA CYS A 83 15.42 4.95 -16.60
C CYS A 83 15.66 6.26 -15.84
N SER A 84 15.69 6.25 -14.51
CA SER A 84 15.96 7.45 -13.72
C SER A 84 17.35 8.03 -13.96
N GLU A 85 18.34 7.19 -14.28
CA GLU A 85 19.69 7.67 -14.65
C GLU A 85 19.76 8.22 -16.08
N ARG A 86 18.99 7.66 -17.02
CA ARG A 86 19.12 7.94 -18.45
C ARG A 86 18.11 8.96 -18.96
N ASN A 87 16.93 8.98 -18.40
CA ASN A 87 15.78 9.78 -18.85
C ASN A 87 14.78 9.99 -17.70
N GLU A 88 15.21 10.65 -16.64
CA GLU A 88 14.40 10.96 -15.48
C GLU A 88 13.13 11.76 -15.83
N ASP A 89 13.26 12.68 -16.80
CA ASP A 89 12.17 13.51 -17.30
C ASP A 89 10.95 12.69 -17.77
N LEU A 90 11.19 11.49 -18.33
CA LEU A 90 10.11 10.60 -18.73
C LEU A 90 9.30 10.15 -17.52
N LEU A 91 9.94 9.79 -16.42
CA LEU A 91 9.27 9.37 -15.19
C LEU A 91 8.43 10.51 -14.59
N TYR A 92 9.00 11.74 -14.54
CA TYR A 92 8.24 12.91 -14.09
C TYR A 92 7.08 13.26 -15.02
N LYS A 93 7.23 13.10 -16.33
CA LYS A 93 6.14 13.28 -17.30
C LYS A 93 5.00 12.28 -17.09
N LEU A 94 5.32 11.02 -16.75
CA LEU A 94 4.33 9.96 -16.55
C LEU A 94 3.61 10.04 -15.19
N PHE A 95 4.32 10.42 -14.13
CA PHE A 95 3.86 10.28 -12.75
C PHE A 95 3.85 11.59 -11.94
N GLY A 96 4.35 12.69 -12.50
CA GLY A 96 4.47 13.96 -11.80
C GLY A 96 5.34 13.82 -10.55
N LYS A 97 4.96 14.47 -9.45
CA LYS A 97 5.67 14.40 -8.17
C LYS A 97 5.79 12.98 -7.57
N ASN A 98 4.94 12.07 -8.00
CA ASN A 98 5.02 10.68 -7.53
C ASN A 98 6.18 9.90 -8.18
N ALA A 99 6.84 10.45 -9.21
CA ALA A 99 8.02 9.86 -9.80
C ALA A 99 9.17 9.77 -8.80
N GLU A 100 9.36 10.79 -7.96
CA GLU A 100 10.42 10.82 -6.95
C GLU A 100 10.36 9.60 -6.04
N LEU A 101 9.19 9.34 -5.44
CA LEU A 101 9.01 8.16 -4.59
C LEU A 101 9.20 6.84 -5.34
N LEU A 102 8.74 6.77 -6.60
CA LEU A 102 8.92 5.58 -7.44
C LEU A 102 10.39 5.33 -7.75
N ILE A 103 11.16 6.36 -8.02
CA ILE A 103 12.61 6.30 -8.25
C ILE A 103 13.32 5.85 -6.99
N ASP A 104 13.03 6.48 -5.85
CA ASP A 104 13.60 6.10 -4.55
C ASP A 104 13.39 4.62 -4.25
N HIS A 105 12.16 4.15 -4.40
CA HIS A 105 11.82 2.75 -4.20
C HIS A 105 12.50 1.82 -5.21
N ALA A 106 12.68 2.26 -6.45
CA ALA A 106 13.40 1.47 -7.46
C ALA A 106 14.89 1.27 -7.10
N TRP A 107 15.48 2.24 -6.40
CA TRP A 107 16.83 2.13 -5.84
C TRP A 107 16.89 1.43 -4.49
N GLY A 108 15.74 1.10 -3.89
CA GLY A 108 15.63 0.50 -2.56
C GLY A 108 15.71 1.52 -1.42
N TRP A 109 15.45 2.79 -1.70
CA TRP A 109 15.50 3.88 -0.75
C TRP A 109 14.10 4.29 -0.26
N GLU A 110 13.98 4.68 1.01
CA GLU A 110 12.77 5.27 1.60
C GLU A 110 13.20 6.29 2.66
N PRO A 111 12.95 7.57 2.42
CA PRO A 111 13.35 8.63 3.35
C PRO A 111 12.50 8.71 4.60
N THR A 112 11.29 8.13 4.58
CA THR A 112 10.35 8.20 5.71
C THR A 112 10.82 7.32 6.86
N THR A 113 10.98 7.91 8.04
CA THR A 113 11.35 7.20 9.27
C THR A 113 10.15 7.00 10.19
N ILE A 114 10.28 6.09 11.16
CA ILE A 114 9.27 5.89 12.20
C ILE A 114 9.06 7.17 13.03
N GLU A 115 10.12 7.94 13.29
CA GLU A 115 10.06 9.23 13.98
C GLU A 115 9.25 10.25 13.19
N ALA A 116 9.47 10.33 11.86
CA ALA A 116 8.71 11.19 10.98
C ALA A 116 7.21 10.84 10.97
N ILE A 117 6.89 9.53 10.93
CA ILE A 117 5.50 9.05 11.01
C ILE A 117 4.86 9.44 12.34
N LYS A 118 5.55 9.23 13.47
CA LYS A 118 5.05 9.60 14.80
C LYS A 118 4.88 11.10 14.99
N ALA A 119 5.74 11.90 14.35
CA ALA A 119 5.69 13.37 14.41
C ALA A 119 4.65 13.96 13.45
N TYR A 120 4.17 13.18 12.46
CA TYR A 120 3.21 13.69 11.48
C TYR A 120 1.91 14.15 12.13
N ARG A 121 1.46 15.33 11.74
CA ARG A 121 0.16 15.86 12.11
C ARG A 121 -0.61 16.17 10.83
N PRO A 122 -1.74 15.50 10.57
CA PRO A 122 -2.53 15.76 9.37
C PRO A 122 -3.09 17.20 9.41
N SER A 123 -3.18 17.82 8.24
CA SER A 123 -3.79 19.14 8.07
C SER A 123 -5.31 19.11 8.19
N SER A 124 -5.91 17.95 8.01
CA SER A 124 -7.34 17.70 8.19
C SER A 124 -7.54 16.34 8.84
N ASN A 125 -8.56 16.25 9.70
CA ASN A 125 -8.96 14.98 10.31
C ASN A 125 -10.27 14.51 9.69
N SER A 126 -10.39 13.21 9.50
CA SER A 126 -11.65 12.58 9.10
C SER A 126 -11.86 11.31 9.91
N LEU A 127 -13.12 11.04 10.26
CA LEU A 127 -13.54 9.73 10.74
C LEU A 127 -14.26 9.02 9.63
N SER A 128 -13.99 7.73 9.46
CA SER A 128 -14.64 6.92 8.43
C SER A 128 -15.04 5.58 8.99
N SER A 129 -16.17 5.06 8.50
CA SER A 129 -16.64 3.71 8.72
C SER A 129 -16.91 3.08 7.36
N GLY A 130 -16.59 1.79 7.21
CA GLY A 130 -16.82 1.07 5.97
C GLY A 130 -17.31 -0.34 6.26
N GLN A 131 -18.27 -0.82 5.46
CA GLN A 131 -18.78 -2.17 5.54
C GLN A 131 -18.82 -2.80 4.16
N VAL A 132 -18.22 -3.98 4.02
CA VAL A 132 -18.35 -4.81 2.83
C VAL A 132 -19.49 -5.78 3.06
N LEU A 133 -20.51 -5.74 2.20
CA LEU A 133 -21.66 -6.62 2.27
C LEU A 133 -21.31 -8.00 1.70
N HIS A 134 -21.88 -9.07 2.26
CA HIS A 134 -21.63 -10.44 1.78
C HIS A 134 -22.37 -10.78 0.48
N CYS A 135 -23.35 -9.99 0.10
CA CYS A 135 -24.09 -10.07 -1.17
C CYS A 135 -24.67 -8.68 -1.51
N PRO A 136 -25.11 -8.44 -2.74
CA PRO A 136 -25.82 -7.22 -3.10
C PRO A 136 -27.11 -7.05 -2.27
N TYR A 137 -27.36 -5.82 -1.79
CA TYR A 137 -28.54 -5.48 -1.02
C TYR A 137 -29.45 -4.56 -1.83
N GLU A 138 -30.74 -4.83 -1.75
CA GLU A 138 -31.78 -3.94 -2.23
C GLU A 138 -31.76 -2.60 -1.45
N THR A 139 -32.28 -1.57 -2.08
CA THR A 139 -32.24 -0.18 -1.59
C THR A 139 -32.65 -0.03 -0.11
N ASP A 140 -33.72 -0.70 0.33
CA ASP A 140 -34.20 -0.55 1.70
C ASP A 140 -33.27 -1.17 2.73
N LYS A 141 -32.67 -2.32 2.43
CA LYS A 141 -31.63 -2.92 3.28
C LYS A 141 -30.36 -2.08 3.27
N ALA A 142 -29.95 -1.56 2.12
CA ALA A 142 -28.79 -0.68 2.02
C ALA A 142 -28.98 0.59 2.85
N LYS A 143 -30.17 1.22 2.81
CA LYS A 143 -30.50 2.37 3.65
C LYS A 143 -30.42 2.06 5.15
N LEU A 144 -30.85 0.86 5.56
CA LEU A 144 -30.74 0.45 6.97
C LEU A 144 -29.29 0.37 7.41
N VAL A 145 -28.41 -0.28 6.60
CA VAL A 145 -26.96 -0.35 6.87
C VAL A 145 -26.36 1.05 6.97
N VAL A 146 -26.70 1.97 6.05
CA VAL A 146 -26.19 3.36 6.10
C VAL A 146 -26.62 4.07 7.38
N ARG A 147 -27.88 3.88 7.84
CA ARG A 147 -28.35 4.46 9.09
C ARG A 147 -27.56 3.94 10.29
N GLU A 148 -27.40 2.62 10.41
CA GLU A 148 -26.63 2.00 11.50
C GLU A 148 -25.16 2.51 11.51
N MET A 149 -24.52 2.55 10.32
CA MET A 149 -23.15 3.07 10.19
C MET A 149 -23.07 4.54 10.58
N THR A 150 -24.08 5.35 10.20
CA THR A 150 -24.13 6.78 10.54
C THR A 150 -24.28 6.97 12.04
N ASP A 151 -25.18 6.23 12.69
CA ASP A 151 -25.40 6.31 14.14
C ASP A 151 -24.11 5.97 14.89
N LEU A 152 -23.40 4.90 14.50
CA LEU A 152 -22.13 4.53 15.12
C LEU A 152 -21.05 5.58 14.90
N LEU A 153 -20.97 6.18 13.71
CA LEU A 153 -20.00 7.22 13.40
C LEU A 153 -20.27 8.51 14.18
N VAL A 154 -21.54 8.87 14.35
CA VAL A 154 -21.95 10.03 15.18
C VAL A 154 -21.62 9.80 16.65
N LEU A 155 -21.86 8.60 17.18
CA LEU A 155 -21.47 8.24 18.54
C LEU A 155 -19.94 8.36 18.75
N ASP A 156 -19.15 7.94 17.76
CA ASP A 156 -17.68 8.07 17.80
C ASP A 156 -17.24 9.55 17.79
N LEU A 157 -17.92 10.42 17.01
CA LEU A 157 -17.68 11.87 17.05
C LEU A 157 -17.98 12.46 18.44
N VAL A 158 -19.12 12.09 19.03
CA VAL A 158 -19.52 12.56 20.36
C VAL A 158 -18.53 12.10 21.43
N ASP A 159 -18.14 10.83 21.41
CA ASP A 159 -17.17 10.27 22.38
C ASP A 159 -15.82 10.99 22.31
N LYS A 160 -15.39 11.37 21.11
CA LYS A 160 -14.15 12.14 20.89
C LYS A 160 -14.30 13.66 21.08
N GLY A 161 -15.49 14.16 21.38
CA GLY A 161 -15.76 15.59 21.51
C GLY A 161 -15.55 16.38 20.21
N LEU A 162 -15.81 15.75 19.06
CA LEU A 162 -15.63 16.33 17.74
C LEU A 162 -16.96 16.75 17.11
N VAL A 163 -16.87 17.71 16.20
CA VAL A 163 -17.98 18.15 15.33
C VAL A 163 -17.51 18.12 13.89
N THR A 164 -18.45 18.01 12.96
CA THR A 164 -18.16 18.04 11.52
C THR A 164 -19.23 18.87 10.80
N ASP A 165 -18.82 19.52 9.72
CA ASP A 165 -19.66 20.22 8.76
C ASP A 165 -19.72 19.50 7.41
N GLN A 166 -19.03 18.35 7.31
CA GLN A 166 -18.95 17.57 6.07
C GLN A 166 -19.23 16.09 6.32
N MET A 167 -20.06 15.51 5.47
CA MET A 167 -20.32 14.07 5.40
C MET A 167 -20.23 13.59 3.97
N VAL A 168 -19.53 12.48 3.77
CA VAL A 168 -19.40 11.83 2.47
C VAL A 168 -19.91 10.39 2.56
N LEU A 169 -20.82 10.00 1.69
CA LEU A 169 -21.29 8.64 1.53
C LEU A 169 -20.78 8.07 0.20
N THR A 170 -20.10 6.93 0.26
CA THR A 170 -19.67 6.19 -0.92
C THR A 170 -20.38 4.85 -0.96
N ILE A 171 -21.03 4.52 -2.08
CA ILE A 171 -21.69 3.24 -2.31
C ILE A 171 -21.04 2.59 -3.53
N GLY A 172 -20.52 1.36 -3.33
CA GLY A 172 -20.09 0.49 -4.41
C GLY A 172 -21.27 -0.38 -4.87
N TYR A 173 -21.45 -0.45 -6.18
CA TYR A 173 -22.45 -1.33 -6.80
C TYR A 173 -21.77 -2.61 -7.25
N ASP A 174 -22.55 -3.71 -7.28
CA ASP A 174 -22.12 -4.94 -7.92
C ASP A 174 -22.00 -4.73 -9.42
N ILE A 175 -21.02 -5.37 -10.04
CA ILE A 175 -20.83 -5.35 -11.47
C ILE A 175 -21.32 -6.70 -11.97
N GLU A 176 -22.50 -6.71 -12.58
CA GLU A 176 -23.02 -7.87 -13.32
C GLU A 176 -22.21 -8.12 -14.60
#